data_991bc12a3aa4bb0e5049b16542da839c
#
_entry.id   991bc12a3aa4bb0e5049b16542da839c
#
_cell.length_a   1.000
_cell.length_b   1.000
_cell.length_c   1.000
_cell.angle_alpha   90.00
_cell.angle_beta   90.00
_cell.angle_gamma   90.00
#
_symmetry.space_group_name_H-M   'P 1'
#
loop_
_entity.id
_entity.type
_entity.pdbx_description
1 polymer ?
#
loop_
_entity_poly.entity_id
_entity_poly.type
_entity_poly.pdbx_seq_one_letter_code
_entity_poly.pdbx_strand_id
1 'polypeptide(L)'
;MQAFSLPLVLSLVTTVISGIFAGMVLRRWRAAVKEGKQRPHLRAWGIGLSLYCIGAFSQVVLCFVWSPLFFALWYWSGALAVAPWLGQGTVYLLWRRGNIARNIEMALLLICVMTLPWALLLTPMSGAAWQPGIDMNLIINDVMQRGGVRAFVPVMNIWGTIALVGGALYSARLFNRKQILRSRMVGNWLIAAGGLLPALGGALIRLNLVELNYVGIMLGVILIF
;
A
#
# COMPACT_ATOMS: atom_id res chain seq x y z
N MET A 1 11.38 -30.58 4.90
CA MET A 1 11.30 -29.40 5.78
C MET A 1 11.44 -28.19 4.87
N GLN A 2 10.33 -27.51 4.52
CA GLN A 2 10.41 -26.25 3.79
C GLN A 2 11.08 -25.23 4.72
N ALA A 3 12.29 -24.82 4.36
CA ALA A 3 12.99 -23.75 5.09
C ALA A 3 12.07 -22.51 5.05
N PHE A 4 11.88 -21.85 6.20
CA PHE A 4 11.17 -20.58 6.30
C PHE A 4 11.82 -19.59 5.33
N SER A 5 11.18 -19.37 4.18
CA SER A 5 11.70 -18.41 3.22
C SER A 5 11.61 -17.01 3.81
N LEU A 6 12.65 -16.20 3.62
CA LEU A 6 12.66 -14.81 4.11
C LEU A 6 11.40 -14.02 3.67
N PRO A 7 10.91 -14.15 2.43
CA PRO A 7 9.64 -13.56 2.00
C PRO A 7 8.45 -13.95 2.87
N LEU A 8 8.34 -15.21 3.28
CA LEU A 8 7.26 -15.68 4.15
C LEU A 8 7.29 -14.99 5.51
N VAL A 9 8.47 -14.98 6.18
CA VAL A 9 8.62 -14.38 7.52
C VAL A 9 8.31 -12.89 7.46
N LEU A 10 8.88 -12.16 6.49
CA LEU A 10 8.67 -10.72 6.36
C LEU A 10 7.21 -10.39 6.03
N SER A 11 6.55 -11.19 5.18
CA SER A 11 5.13 -10.99 4.86
C SER A 11 4.22 -11.30 6.06
N LEU A 12 4.53 -12.30 6.88
CA LEU A 12 3.80 -12.58 8.12
C LEU A 12 3.93 -11.40 9.11
N VAL A 13 5.14 -10.92 9.35
CA VAL A 13 5.38 -9.77 10.22
C VAL A 13 4.64 -8.54 9.70
N THR A 14 4.74 -8.27 8.39
CA THR A 14 4.05 -7.16 7.74
C THR A 14 2.53 -7.27 7.87
N THR A 15 1.96 -8.46 7.73
CA THR A 15 0.52 -8.72 7.91
C THR A 15 0.06 -8.35 9.31
N VAL A 16 0.78 -8.83 10.34
CA VAL A 16 0.44 -8.56 11.73
C VAL A 16 0.53 -7.06 12.04
N ILE A 17 1.65 -6.42 11.68
CA ILE A 17 1.88 -5.00 11.95
C ILE A 17 0.85 -4.13 11.24
N SER A 18 0.65 -4.34 9.94
CA SER A 18 -0.31 -3.53 9.16
C SER A 18 -1.75 -3.76 9.63
N GLY A 19 -2.11 -4.98 10.04
CA GLY A 19 -3.42 -5.29 10.62
C GLY A 19 -3.67 -4.58 11.94
N ILE A 20 -2.68 -4.57 12.85
CA ILE A 20 -2.77 -3.82 14.11
C ILE A 20 -2.94 -2.33 13.83
N PHE A 21 -2.12 -1.75 12.93
CA PHE A 21 -2.17 -0.34 12.61
C PHE A 21 -3.49 0.05 11.91
N ALA A 22 -3.98 -0.77 10.98
CA ALA A 22 -5.30 -0.58 10.37
C ALA A 22 -6.40 -0.54 11.43
N GLY A 23 -6.40 -1.51 12.35
CA GLY A 23 -7.35 -1.58 13.46
C GLY A 23 -7.32 -0.34 14.35
N MET A 24 -6.11 0.13 14.73
CA MET A 24 -5.95 1.33 15.57
C MET A 24 -6.45 2.60 14.87
N VAL A 25 -6.10 2.80 13.58
CA VAL A 25 -6.53 3.97 12.80
C VAL A 25 -8.03 3.95 12.57
N LEU A 26 -8.61 2.80 12.21
CA LEU A 26 -10.05 2.66 12.01
C LEU A 26 -10.84 2.85 13.31
N ARG A 27 -10.33 2.38 14.46
CA ARG A 27 -10.93 2.66 15.78
C ARG A 27 -10.95 4.16 16.07
N ARG A 28 -9.84 4.87 15.82
CA ARG A 28 -9.76 6.33 15.96
C ARG A 28 -10.72 7.06 15.03
N TRP A 29 -10.86 6.58 13.80
CA TRP A 29 -11.83 7.13 12.87
C TRP A 29 -13.27 6.93 13.38
N ARG A 30 -13.64 5.70 13.77
CA ARG A 30 -14.97 5.40 14.31
C ARG A 30 -15.29 6.21 15.56
N ALA A 31 -14.33 6.39 16.46
CA ALA A 31 -14.51 7.23 17.64
C ALA A 31 -14.79 8.69 17.26
N ALA A 32 -14.03 9.23 16.30
CA ALA A 32 -14.24 10.59 15.81
C ALA A 32 -15.63 10.77 15.17
N VAL A 33 -16.11 9.78 14.39
CA VAL A 33 -17.45 9.80 13.80
C VAL A 33 -18.54 9.81 14.88
N LYS A 34 -18.39 9.00 15.94
CA LYS A 34 -19.32 9.00 17.10
C LYS A 34 -19.38 10.35 17.81
N GLU A 35 -18.29 11.11 17.82
CA GLU A 35 -18.21 12.47 18.36
C GLU A 35 -18.66 13.54 17.35
N GLY A 36 -19.24 13.18 16.22
CA GLY A 36 -19.65 14.11 15.17
C GLY A 36 -18.49 14.77 14.40
N LYS A 37 -17.25 14.32 14.61
CA LYS A 37 -16.05 14.89 13.97
C LYS A 37 -15.76 14.20 12.65
N GLN A 38 -15.73 14.95 11.55
CA GLN A 38 -15.32 14.41 10.26
C GLN A 38 -13.78 14.38 10.15
N ARG A 39 -13.20 13.17 10.11
CA ARG A 39 -11.76 12.95 9.91
C ARG A 39 -11.52 12.02 8.73
N PRO A 40 -11.76 12.48 7.49
CA PRO A 40 -11.67 11.62 6.29
C PRO A 40 -10.26 11.08 6.04
N HIS A 41 -9.21 11.79 6.47
CA HIS A 41 -7.83 11.30 6.40
C HIS A 41 -7.61 10.00 7.19
N LEU A 42 -8.24 9.83 8.36
CA LEU A 42 -8.14 8.59 9.12
C LEU A 42 -8.84 7.42 8.41
N ARG A 43 -9.97 7.68 7.75
CA ARG A 43 -10.65 6.69 6.92
C ARG A 43 -9.75 6.22 5.77
N ALA A 44 -9.20 7.17 5.01
CA ALA A 44 -8.35 6.86 3.87
C ALA A 44 -7.09 6.09 4.29
N TRP A 45 -6.41 6.49 5.36
CA TRP A 45 -5.27 5.75 5.90
C TRP A 45 -5.67 4.36 6.43
N GLY A 46 -6.82 4.26 7.11
CA GLY A 46 -7.34 2.97 7.57
C GLY A 46 -7.62 2.01 6.42
N ILE A 47 -8.19 2.49 5.31
CA ILE A 47 -8.39 1.70 4.09
C ILE A 47 -7.03 1.29 3.51
N GLY A 48 -6.09 2.23 3.34
CA GLY A 48 -4.76 1.94 2.81
C GLY A 48 -4.00 0.89 3.62
N LEU A 49 -4.02 0.99 4.96
CA LEU A 49 -3.40 -0.01 5.85
C LEU A 49 -4.12 -1.36 5.81
N SER A 50 -5.45 -1.38 5.65
CA SER A 50 -6.20 -2.62 5.47
C SER A 50 -5.82 -3.32 4.15
N LEU A 51 -5.68 -2.55 3.07
CA LEU A 51 -5.21 -3.07 1.78
C LEU A 51 -3.77 -3.59 1.87
N TYR A 52 -2.92 -2.91 2.63
CA TYR A 52 -1.56 -3.36 2.91
C TYR A 52 -1.56 -4.73 3.61
N CYS A 53 -2.41 -4.89 4.62
CA CYS A 53 -2.60 -6.14 5.34
C CYS A 53 -3.10 -7.26 4.41
N ILE A 54 -4.10 -6.97 3.56
CA ILE A 54 -4.65 -7.93 2.59
C ILE A 54 -3.56 -8.38 1.61
N GLY A 55 -2.77 -7.46 1.07
CA GLY A 55 -1.67 -7.78 0.15
C GLY A 55 -0.60 -8.66 0.80
N ALA A 56 -0.16 -8.30 2.00
CA ALA A 56 0.83 -9.07 2.76
C ALA A 56 0.30 -10.47 3.15
N PHE A 57 -0.95 -10.56 3.60
CA PHE A 57 -1.60 -11.82 3.92
C PHE A 57 -1.75 -12.72 2.68
N SER A 58 -2.13 -12.14 1.55
CA SER A 58 -2.25 -12.87 0.29
C SER A 58 -0.90 -13.46 -0.15
N GLN A 59 0.21 -12.71 0.05
CA GLN A 59 1.56 -13.22 -0.18
C GLN A 59 1.87 -14.42 0.72
N VAL A 60 1.49 -14.38 2.00
CA VAL A 60 1.66 -15.51 2.93
C VAL A 60 0.96 -16.75 2.41
N VAL A 61 -0.31 -16.62 1.99
CA VAL A 61 -1.09 -17.76 1.44
C VAL A 61 -0.40 -18.32 0.19
N LEU A 62 0.06 -17.45 -0.71
CA LEU A 62 0.72 -17.84 -1.96
C LEU A 62 2.09 -18.53 -1.75
N CYS A 63 2.69 -18.42 -0.57
CA CYS A 63 3.88 -19.22 -0.23
C CYS A 63 3.55 -20.72 -0.05
N PHE A 64 2.30 -21.07 0.26
CA PHE A 64 1.89 -22.43 0.56
C PHE A 64 1.02 -23.06 -0.53
N VAL A 65 0.14 -22.27 -1.14
CA VAL A 65 -0.83 -22.77 -2.10
C VAL A 65 -1.05 -21.77 -3.24
N TRP A 66 -1.10 -22.26 -4.46
CA TRP A 66 -1.52 -21.47 -5.60
C TRP A 66 -3.01 -21.18 -5.52
N SER A 67 -3.36 -19.90 -5.67
CA SER A 67 -4.74 -19.48 -5.80
C SER A 67 -4.81 -18.20 -6.65
N PRO A 68 -5.54 -18.23 -7.79
CA PRO A 68 -5.76 -17.04 -8.60
C PRO A 68 -6.41 -15.88 -7.81
N LEU A 69 -7.30 -16.22 -6.86
CA LEU A 69 -7.94 -15.24 -5.98
C LEU A 69 -6.91 -14.49 -5.13
N PHE A 70 -6.03 -15.23 -4.42
CA PHE A 70 -5.02 -14.61 -3.58
C PHE A 70 -3.96 -13.89 -4.40
N PHE A 71 -3.63 -14.37 -5.60
CA PHE A 71 -2.75 -13.67 -6.52
C PHE A 71 -3.36 -12.34 -6.98
N ALA A 72 -4.63 -12.34 -7.37
CA ALA A 72 -5.35 -11.12 -7.73
C ALA A 72 -5.42 -10.12 -6.57
N LEU A 73 -5.73 -10.60 -5.35
CA LEU A 73 -5.78 -9.76 -4.14
C LEU A 73 -4.40 -9.20 -3.79
N TRP A 74 -3.35 -10.02 -3.83
CA TRP A 74 -1.97 -9.58 -3.62
C TRP A 74 -1.58 -8.47 -4.59
N TYR A 75 -1.85 -8.68 -5.88
CA TYR A 75 -1.52 -7.73 -6.91
C TYR A 75 -2.34 -6.45 -6.82
N TRP A 76 -3.67 -6.59 -6.75
CA TRP A 76 -4.58 -5.46 -6.73
C TRP A 76 -4.43 -4.62 -5.46
N SER A 77 -4.41 -5.22 -4.29
CA SER A 77 -4.26 -4.47 -3.04
C SER A 77 -2.85 -3.91 -2.90
N GLY A 78 -1.81 -4.75 -3.03
CA GLY A 78 -0.42 -4.37 -2.79
C GLY A 78 0.17 -3.46 -3.88
N ALA A 79 0.03 -3.84 -5.15
CA ALA A 79 0.66 -3.11 -6.24
C ALA A 79 -0.16 -1.93 -6.76
N LEU A 80 -1.52 -1.98 -6.70
CA LEU A 80 -2.35 -0.94 -7.30
C LEU A 80 -2.95 0.02 -6.28
N ALA A 81 -3.53 -0.48 -5.17
CA ALA A 81 -4.44 0.31 -4.36
C ALA A 81 -3.79 0.95 -3.11
N VAL A 82 -2.80 0.30 -2.47
CA VAL A 82 -2.21 0.78 -1.20
C VAL A 82 -1.66 2.21 -1.28
N ALA A 83 -0.77 2.47 -2.24
CA ALA A 83 -0.08 3.76 -2.34
C ALA A 83 -1.05 4.94 -2.53
N PRO A 84 -2.03 4.89 -3.46
CA PRO A 84 -2.97 5.99 -3.64
C PRO A 84 -3.90 6.18 -2.44
N TRP A 85 -4.34 5.12 -1.74
CA TRP A 85 -5.17 5.27 -0.54
C TRP A 85 -4.42 5.87 0.64
N LEU A 86 -3.16 5.51 0.85
CA LEU A 86 -2.30 6.15 1.85
C LEU A 86 -2.04 7.62 1.48
N GLY A 87 -1.75 7.89 0.20
CA GLY A 87 -1.59 9.24 -0.33
C GLY A 87 -2.85 10.09 -0.15
N GLN A 88 -4.05 9.51 -0.36
CA GLN A 88 -5.33 10.20 -0.18
C GLN A 88 -5.54 10.73 1.23
N GLY A 89 -5.07 10.01 2.25
CA GLY A 89 -5.08 10.53 3.62
C GLY A 89 -4.28 11.82 3.76
N THR A 90 -3.12 11.90 3.12
CA THR A 90 -2.30 13.12 3.09
C THR A 90 -2.95 14.25 2.29
N VAL A 91 -3.59 13.91 1.16
CA VAL A 91 -4.37 14.88 0.36
C VAL A 91 -5.45 15.55 1.22
N TYR A 92 -6.18 14.81 2.05
CA TYR A 92 -7.16 15.36 2.97
C TYR A 92 -6.58 16.30 4.04
N LEU A 93 -5.33 16.11 4.42
CA LEU A 93 -4.67 17.00 5.37
C LEU A 93 -4.21 18.30 4.72
N LEU A 94 -3.78 18.25 3.45
CA LEU A 94 -3.24 19.38 2.71
C LEU A 94 -4.33 20.24 2.06
N TRP A 95 -5.28 19.61 1.37
CA TRP A 95 -6.40 20.29 0.71
C TRP A 95 -7.66 20.25 1.56
N ARG A 96 -7.69 21.11 2.58
CA ARG A 96 -8.84 21.20 3.51
C ARG A 96 -10.00 22.02 2.97
N ARG A 97 -9.77 22.86 1.96
CA ARG A 97 -10.80 23.73 1.36
C ARG A 97 -11.26 23.19 0.02
N GLY A 98 -12.56 23.37 -0.25
CA GLY A 98 -13.18 22.90 -1.50
C GLY A 98 -13.36 21.38 -1.56
N ASN A 99 -13.77 20.89 -2.74
CA ASN A 99 -14.11 19.49 -2.97
C ASN A 99 -12.98 18.66 -3.61
N ILE A 100 -11.77 19.23 -3.78
CA ILE A 100 -10.66 18.59 -4.52
C ILE A 100 -10.32 17.22 -3.92
N ALA A 101 -10.08 17.16 -2.59
CA ALA A 101 -9.75 15.91 -1.92
C ALA A 101 -10.85 14.85 -2.06
N ARG A 102 -12.13 15.28 -2.01
CA ARG A 102 -13.27 14.39 -2.20
C ARG A 102 -13.38 13.90 -3.63
N ASN A 103 -13.18 14.78 -4.62
CA ASN A 103 -13.25 14.39 -6.03
C ASN A 103 -12.13 13.39 -6.39
N ILE A 104 -10.92 13.57 -5.84
CA ILE A 104 -9.82 12.61 -5.99
C ILE A 104 -10.19 11.28 -5.34
N GLU A 105 -10.76 11.27 -4.13
CA GLU A 105 -11.22 10.04 -3.48
C GLU A 105 -12.27 9.31 -4.33
N MET A 106 -13.23 10.04 -4.90
CA MET A 106 -14.26 9.44 -5.77
C MET A 106 -13.64 8.83 -7.03
N ALA A 107 -12.65 9.48 -7.64
CA ALA A 107 -11.93 8.94 -8.77
C ALA A 107 -11.14 7.68 -8.39
N LEU A 108 -10.44 7.68 -7.25
CA LEU A 108 -9.74 6.52 -6.73
C LEU A 108 -10.69 5.35 -6.45
N LEU A 109 -11.82 5.63 -5.82
CA LEU A 109 -12.86 4.63 -5.55
C LEU A 109 -13.39 4.02 -6.84
N LEU A 110 -13.70 4.85 -7.84
CA LEU A 110 -14.16 4.38 -9.14
C LEU A 110 -13.13 3.46 -9.81
N ILE A 111 -11.86 3.86 -9.84
CA ILE A 111 -10.79 3.03 -10.39
C ILE A 111 -10.67 1.71 -9.61
N CYS A 112 -10.73 1.74 -8.29
CA CYS A 112 -10.66 0.53 -7.47
C CYS A 112 -11.85 -0.41 -7.71
N VAL A 113 -13.08 0.13 -7.80
CA VAL A 113 -14.29 -0.65 -8.06
C VAL A 113 -14.28 -1.26 -9.46
N MET A 114 -13.73 -0.58 -10.45
CA MET A 114 -13.61 -1.11 -11.82
C MET A 114 -12.48 -2.15 -11.93
N THR A 115 -11.34 -1.88 -11.31
CA THR A 115 -10.14 -2.73 -11.47
C THR A 115 -10.17 -3.99 -10.64
N LEU A 116 -10.90 -4.04 -9.52
CA LEU A 116 -11.00 -5.25 -8.69
C LEU A 116 -11.73 -6.40 -9.41
N PRO A 117 -12.97 -6.23 -9.93
CA PRO A 117 -13.61 -7.27 -10.73
C PRO A 117 -12.82 -7.62 -11.99
N TRP A 118 -12.17 -6.63 -12.61
CA TRP A 118 -11.30 -6.88 -13.77
C TRP A 118 -10.13 -7.81 -13.39
N ALA A 119 -9.46 -7.54 -12.28
CA ALA A 119 -8.38 -8.40 -11.79
C ALA A 119 -8.86 -9.82 -11.43
N LEU A 120 -10.04 -9.93 -10.79
CA LEU A 120 -10.56 -11.19 -10.28
C LEU A 120 -11.21 -12.07 -11.36
N LEU A 121 -11.91 -11.48 -12.32
CA LEU A 121 -12.82 -12.21 -13.21
C LEU A 121 -12.37 -12.18 -14.67
N LEU A 122 -11.70 -11.12 -15.10
CA LEU A 122 -11.40 -10.89 -16.51
C LEU A 122 -9.90 -11.04 -16.84
N THR A 123 -9.05 -11.20 -15.84
CA THR A 123 -7.61 -11.35 -16.05
C THR A 123 -7.22 -12.83 -16.01
N PRO A 124 -6.79 -13.41 -17.14
CA PRO A 124 -6.29 -14.79 -17.14
C PRO A 124 -5.03 -14.89 -16.29
N MET A 125 -5.00 -15.88 -15.40
CA MET A 125 -3.85 -16.15 -14.52
C MET A 125 -3.44 -17.60 -14.63
N SER A 126 -2.17 -17.87 -14.95
CA SER A 126 -1.61 -19.21 -15.05
C SER A 126 -0.78 -19.53 -13.81
N GLY A 127 -1.08 -20.64 -13.15
CA GLY A 127 -0.28 -21.17 -12.05
C GLY A 127 0.92 -22.02 -12.49
N ALA A 128 1.20 -22.16 -13.79
CA ALA A 128 2.22 -23.07 -14.29
C ALA A 128 3.65 -22.77 -13.80
N ALA A 129 3.96 -21.51 -13.57
CA ALA A 129 5.26 -21.07 -13.05
C ALA A 129 5.35 -21.08 -11.53
N TRP A 130 4.23 -21.35 -10.83
CA TRP A 130 4.19 -21.30 -9.37
C TRP A 130 4.82 -22.54 -8.74
N GLN A 131 5.57 -22.33 -7.68
CA GLN A 131 6.12 -23.36 -6.81
C GLN A 131 6.02 -22.90 -5.34
N PRO A 132 5.89 -23.82 -4.37
CA PRO A 132 5.86 -23.47 -2.96
C PRO A 132 7.10 -22.65 -2.55
N GLY A 133 6.86 -21.49 -1.91
CA GLY A 133 7.93 -20.59 -1.47
C GLY A 133 8.54 -19.68 -2.55
N ILE A 134 8.05 -19.76 -3.81
CA ILE A 134 8.51 -18.85 -4.86
C ILE A 134 8.04 -17.41 -4.60
N ASP A 135 8.87 -16.47 -5.00
CA ASP A 135 8.52 -15.05 -4.96
C ASP A 135 7.59 -14.67 -6.13
N MET A 136 6.39 -14.16 -5.82
CA MET A 136 5.41 -13.73 -6.81
C MET A 136 5.92 -12.61 -7.72
N ASN A 137 6.84 -11.77 -7.23
CA ASN A 137 7.43 -10.71 -8.04
C ASN A 137 8.29 -11.23 -9.20
N LEU A 138 8.90 -12.40 -9.03
CA LEU A 138 9.73 -13.02 -10.06
C LEU A 138 8.89 -13.62 -11.19
N ILE A 139 7.75 -14.22 -10.87
CA ILE A 139 6.91 -14.95 -11.82
C ILE A 139 5.71 -14.14 -12.34
N ILE A 140 5.57 -12.89 -11.93
CA ILE A 140 4.41 -12.06 -12.29
C ILE A 140 4.15 -11.97 -13.80
N ASN A 141 5.20 -11.99 -14.62
CA ASN A 141 5.08 -11.93 -16.08
C ASN A 141 4.64 -13.27 -16.69
N ASP A 142 4.90 -14.37 -16.00
CA ASP A 142 4.52 -15.72 -16.43
C ASP A 142 3.10 -16.06 -15.97
N VAL A 143 2.68 -15.46 -14.84
CA VAL A 143 1.33 -15.64 -14.28
C VAL A 143 0.31 -14.75 -14.95
N MET A 144 0.63 -13.47 -15.19
CA MET A 144 -0.32 -12.46 -15.67
C MET A 144 0.24 -11.72 -16.88
N GLN A 145 -0.53 -11.65 -17.95
CA GLN A 145 -0.15 -10.91 -19.17
C GLN A 145 0.04 -9.41 -18.89
N ARG A 146 0.93 -8.80 -19.67
CA ARG A 146 1.14 -7.34 -19.66
C ARG A 146 -0.09 -6.64 -20.25
N GLY A 147 -0.42 -5.46 -19.71
CA GLY A 147 -1.61 -4.70 -20.13
C GLY A 147 -2.80 -4.90 -19.20
N GLY A 148 -4.01 -4.60 -19.65
CA GLY A 148 -5.22 -4.72 -18.84
C GLY A 148 -5.12 -3.95 -17.52
N VAL A 149 -5.45 -4.61 -16.40
CA VAL A 149 -5.39 -4.01 -15.07
C VAL A 149 -3.99 -3.54 -14.67
N ARG A 150 -2.93 -4.15 -15.24
CA ARG A 150 -1.54 -3.77 -14.96
C ARG A 150 -1.18 -2.36 -15.45
N ALA A 151 -1.88 -1.84 -16.46
CA ALA A 151 -1.63 -0.50 -16.98
C ALA A 151 -1.97 0.61 -15.99
N PHE A 152 -2.85 0.35 -15.02
CA PHE A 152 -3.21 1.32 -13.98
C PHE A 152 -2.14 1.44 -12.88
N VAL A 153 -1.34 0.40 -12.66
CA VAL A 153 -0.38 0.34 -11.54
C VAL A 153 0.65 1.48 -11.58
N PRO A 154 1.31 1.80 -12.69
CA PRO A 154 2.26 2.92 -12.72
C PRO A 154 1.60 4.25 -12.38
N VAL A 155 0.42 4.54 -12.92
CA VAL A 155 -0.32 5.79 -12.69
C VAL A 155 -0.70 5.91 -11.21
N MET A 156 -1.26 4.85 -10.64
CA MET A 156 -1.69 4.80 -9.25
C MET A 156 -0.53 4.92 -8.28
N ASN A 157 0.59 4.24 -8.55
CA ASN A 157 1.78 4.33 -7.70
C ASN A 157 2.49 5.68 -7.79
N ILE A 158 2.61 6.27 -8.98
CA ILE A 158 3.18 7.62 -9.15
C ILE A 158 2.33 8.63 -8.38
N TRP A 159 1.01 8.61 -8.57
CA TRP A 159 0.10 9.48 -7.83
C TRP A 159 0.21 9.26 -6.32
N GLY A 160 0.11 8.02 -5.85
CA GLY A 160 0.19 7.68 -4.43
C GLY A 160 1.51 8.11 -3.79
N THR A 161 2.62 7.89 -4.48
CA THR A 161 3.95 8.31 -4.00
C THR A 161 4.06 9.83 -3.94
N ILE A 162 3.63 10.56 -4.97
CA ILE A 162 3.66 12.03 -4.96
C ILE A 162 2.77 12.55 -3.82
N ALA A 163 1.58 12.01 -3.64
CA ALA A 163 0.66 12.46 -2.60
C ALA A 163 1.17 12.12 -1.19
N LEU A 164 1.66 10.91 -0.96
CA LEU A 164 2.14 10.48 0.35
C LEU A 164 3.50 11.11 0.70
N VAL A 165 4.51 10.85 -0.13
CA VAL A 165 5.89 11.28 0.13
C VAL A 165 6.03 12.79 -0.05
N GLY A 166 5.54 13.32 -1.17
CA GLY A 166 5.59 14.75 -1.45
C GLY A 166 4.81 15.56 -0.42
N GLY A 167 3.64 15.09 -0.02
CA GLY A 167 2.82 15.72 1.00
C GLY A 167 3.47 15.68 2.40
N ALA A 168 4.10 14.55 2.77
CA ALA A 168 4.84 14.45 4.03
C ALA A 168 6.05 15.37 4.04
N LEU A 169 6.83 15.44 2.96
CA LEU A 169 7.97 16.35 2.82
C LEU A 169 7.54 17.82 2.88
N TYR A 170 6.44 18.17 2.21
CA TYR A 170 5.87 19.52 2.28
C TYR A 170 5.49 19.89 3.73
N SER A 171 4.80 18.98 4.43
CA SER A 171 4.42 19.16 5.83
C SER A 171 5.65 19.28 6.74
N ALA A 172 6.66 18.43 6.56
CA ALA A 172 7.91 18.49 7.32
C ALA A 172 8.60 19.83 7.15
N ARG A 173 8.73 20.35 5.92
CA ARG A 173 9.31 21.67 5.63
C ARG A 173 8.51 22.81 6.28
N LEU A 174 7.18 22.73 6.26
CA LEU A 174 6.30 23.73 6.87
C LEU A 174 6.49 23.79 8.38
N PHE A 175 6.56 22.63 9.06
CA PHE A 175 6.79 22.55 10.50
C PHE A 175 8.19 23.03 10.88
N ASN A 176 9.20 22.71 10.07
CA ASN A 176 10.57 23.19 10.27
C ASN A 176 10.65 24.73 10.21
N ARG A 177 10.01 25.34 9.20
CA ARG A 177 9.99 26.82 9.07
C ARG A 177 9.29 27.52 10.23
N LYS A 178 8.25 26.90 10.79
CA LYS A 178 7.47 27.48 11.89
C LYS A 178 8.04 27.19 13.28
N GLN A 179 9.11 26.41 13.38
CA GLN A 179 9.74 25.99 14.66
C GLN A 179 8.74 25.34 15.65
N ILE A 180 7.64 24.78 15.14
CA ILE A 180 6.55 24.23 15.95
C ILE A 180 6.63 22.70 15.91
N LEU A 181 6.64 22.08 17.12
CA LEU A 181 6.47 20.64 17.34
C LEU A 181 7.47 19.76 16.54
N ARG A 182 8.70 19.64 17.04
CA ARG A 182 9.74 18.74 16.48
C ARG A 182 9.23 17.33 16.25
N SER A 183 8.36 16.81 17.13
CA SER A 183 7.76 15.47 16.99
C SER A 183 6.93 15.30 15.71
N ARG A 184 6.18 16.31 15.29
CA ARG A 184 5.42 16.26 14.03
C ARG A 184 6.30 16.35 12.80
N MET A 185 7.40 17.12 12.89
CA MET A 185 8.39 17.18 11.82
C MET A 185 9.05 15.83 11.61
N VAL A 186 9.53 15.19 12.70
CA VAL A 186 10.13 13.85 12.63
C VAL A 186 9.14 12.83 12.10
N GLY A 187 7.89 12.82 12.59
CA GLY A 187 6.85 11.93 12.08
C GLY A 187 6.61 12.07 10.58
N ASN A 188 6.60 13.29 10.04
CA ASN A 188 6.46 13.48 8.59
C ASN A 188 7.68 12.98 7.78
N TRP A 189 8.90 13.12 8.32
CA TRP A 189 10.09 12.55 7.71
C TRP A 189 10.04 11.00 7.70
N LEU A 190 9.57 10.39 8.79
CA LEU A 190 9.38 8.94 8.88
C LEU A 190 8.32 8.45 7.89
N ILE A 191 7.19 9.18 7.76
CA ILE A 191 6.16 8.88 6.76
C ILE A 191 6.72 8.99 5.34
N ALA A 192 7.52 10.02 5.06
CA ALA A 192 8.14 10.18 3.74
C ALA A 192 9.11 9.04 3.43
N ALA A 193 9.98 8.68 4.37
CA ALA A 193 10.90 7.56 4.23
C ALA A 193 10.14 6.23 4.07
N GLY A 194 9.14 5.99 4.94
CA GLY A 194 8.33 4.78 4.90
C GLY A 194 7.51 4.61 3.62
N GLY A 195 7.02 5.71 3.05
CA GLY A 195 6.33 5.70 1.75
C GLY A 195 7.28 5.51 0.56
N LEU A 196 8.53 5.99 0.67
CA LEU A 196 9.52 5.85 -0.39
C LEU A 196 10.06 4.40 -0.50
N LEU A 197 10.23 3.70 0.62
CA LEU A 197 10.79 2.35 0.62
C LEU A 197 10.02 1.37 -0.28
N PRO A 198 8.69 1.20 -0.15
CA PRO A 198 7.93 0.34 -1.06
C PRO A 198 7.90 0.89 -2.49
N ALA A 199 7.94 2.22 -2.69
CA ALA A 199 7.96 2.83 -4.01
C ALA A 199 9.21 2.48 -4.83
N LEU A 200 10.33 2.22 -4.15
CA LEU A 200 11.58 1.74 -4.78
C LEU A 200 11.54 0.24 -5.14
N GLY A 201 10.53 -0.49 -4.67
CA GLY A 201 10.43 -1.95 -4.82
C GLY A 201 10.58 -2.41 -6.27
N GLY A 202 9.93 -1.76 -7.22
CA GLY A 202 10.06 -2.10 -8.63
C GLY A 202 11.48 -1.95 -9.20
N ALA A 203 12.27 -1.00 -8.67
CA ALA A 203 13.68 -0.85 -9.03
C ALA A 203 14.53 -1.95 -8.38
N LEU A 204 14.28 -2.26 -7.11
CA LEU A 204 14.97 -3.34 -6.39
C LEU A 204 14.77 -4.70 -7.06
N ILE A 205 13.54 -5.01 -7.49
CA ILE A 205 13.24 -6.25 -8.23
C ILE A 205 14.02 -6.31 -9.55
N ARG A 206 14.10 -5.21 -10.31
CA ARG A 206 14.88 -5.15 -11.57
C ARG A 206 16.36 -5.32 -11.36
N LEU A 207 16.89 -4.94 -10.18
CA LEU A 207 18.28 -5.13 -9.78
C LEU A 207 18.53 -6.51 -9.16
N ASN A 208 17.54 -7.40 -9.18
CA ASN A 208 17.58 -8.73 -8.55
C ASN A 208 17.76 -8.71 -7.02
N LEU A 209 17.36 -7.59 -6.38
CA LEU A 209 17.43 -7.37 -4.92
C LEU A 209 16.05 -7.59 -4.31
N VAL A 210 15.43 -8.73 -4.59
CA VAL A 210 14.03 -9.02 -4.23
C VAL A 210 13.84 -9.07 -2.72
N GLU A 211 14.80 -9.61 -1.97
CA GLU A 211 14.74 -9.67 -0.51
C GLU A 211 14.67 -8.28 0.12
N LEU A 212 15.42 -7.32 -0.42
CA LEU A 212 15.39 -5.93 0.03
C LEU A 212 14.03 -5.26 -0.24
N ASN A 213 13.30 -5.71 -1.25
CA ASN A 213 11.95 -5.24 -1.49
C ASN A 213 11.02 -5.61 -0.32
N TYR A 214 11.07 -6.85 0.19
CA TYR A 214 10.27 -7.25 1.35
C TYR A 214 10.67 -6.53 2.64
N VAL A 215 11.97 -6.32 2.85
CA VAL A 215 12.47 -5.50 3.97
C VAL A 215 11.93 -4.07 3.82
N GLY A 216 11.98 -3.51 2.63
CA GLY A 216 11.45 -2.17 2.33
C GLY A 216 9.94 -2.06 2.59
N ILE A 217 9.17 -3.08 2.21
CA ILE A 217 7.73 -3.16 2.48
C ILE A 217 7.45 -3.21 3.99
N MET A 218 8.15 -4.07 4.73
CA MET A 218 7.99 -4.19 6.18
C MET A 218 8.39 -2.89 6.91
N LEU A 219 9.56 -2.35 6.61
CA LEU A 219 10.01 -1.08 7.20
C LEU A 219 9.11 0.08 6.80
N GLY A 220 8.59 0.05 5.57
CA GLY A 220 7.64 1.05 5.08
C GLY A 220 6.42 1.19 5.99
N VAL A 221 5.77 0.09 6.34
CA VAL A 221 4.59 0.14 7.21
C VAL A 221 4.95 0.55 8.64
N ILE A 222 6.11 0.16 9.15
CA ILE A 222 6.58 0.54 10.50
C ILE A 222 6.83 2.06 10.59
N LEU A 223 7.48 2.63 9.57
CA LEU A 223 7.84 4.04 9.55
C LEU A 223 6.64 4.98 9.29
N ILE A 224 5.64 4.52 8.55
CA ILE A 224 4.43 5.31 8.26
C ILE A 224 3.57 5.46 9.52
N PHE A 225 3.62 4.52 10.45
CA PHE A 225 2.76 4.51 11.64
C PHE A 225 3.50 4.94 12.90
#